data_b245fee6219887513b4dd41de36b2202
#
_entry.id   b245fee6219887513b4dd41de36b2202
#
_cell.length_a   1.000
_cell.length_b   1.000
_cell.length_c   1.000
_cell.angle_alpha   90.00
_cell.angle_beta   90.00
_cell.angle_gamma   90.00
#
_symmetry.space_group_name_H-M   'P 1'
#
loop_
_entity.id
_entity.type
_entity.pdbx_description
1 polymer ?
#
loop_
_entity_poly.entity_id
_entity_poly.type
_entity_poly.pdbx_seq_one_letter_code
_entity_poly.pdbx_strand_id
1 'polypeptide(L)'
;MLILFVNQLIFERCCWYAITADKEGCDIGPETMKLFADAVKASKTVVWNGPMGVFENPTLAAGTLAVAKAMAESDATTVIGGGDSAAAVQQMGLGDKMTHISTGGGASLEYLEGKELPGIAVIQNA
;
A
#
# COMPACT_ATOMS: atom_id res chain seq x y z
N MET A 1 -5.27 -13.85 -1.97
CA MET A 1 -4.77 -12.56 -2.45
C MET A 1 -5.30 -11.48 -1.53
N LEU A 2 -4.42 -10.67 -0.97
CA LEU A 2 -4.78 -9.52 -0.15
C LEU A 2 -4.50 -8.25 -0.97
N ILE A 3 -5.52 -7.44 -1.17
CA ILE A 3 -5.40 -6.13 -1.80
C ILE A 3 -5.60 -5.10 -0.69
N LEU A 4 -4.54 -4.35 -0.38
CA LEU A 4 -4.59 -3.29 0.62
C LEU A 4 -4.87 -1.96 -0.09
N PHE A 5 -6.11 -1.49 0.07
CA PHE A 5 -6.46 -0.11 -0.23
C PHE A 5 -6.51 0.66 1.08
N VAL A 6 -5.80 1.75 1.15
CA VAL A 6 -5.92 2.65 2.29
C VAL A 6 -6.41 4.00 1.82
N ASN A 7 -7.65 4.22 2.12
CA ASN A 7 -8.24 5.53 2.17
C ASN A 7 -8.73 5.71 3.59
N GLN A 8 -7.85 6.07 4.51
CA GLN A 8 -8.20 6.90 5.67
C GLN A 8 -7.15 6.88 6.79
N LEU A 9 -6.89 7.98 7.26
CA LEU A 9 -5.84 8.56 8.06
C LEU A 9 -6.31 8.94 9.46
N ILE A 10 -5.56 8.69 10.53
CA ILE A 10 -5.85 9.25 11.85
C ILE A 10 -4.57 9.58 12.62
N PHE A 11 -4.38 10.84 13.01
CA PHE A 11 -3.17 11.36 13.63
C PHE A 11 -3.16 11.42 15.17
N GLU A 12 -4.21 11.15 15.87
CA GLU A 12 -4.19 10.85 17.31
C GLU A 12 -4.66 9.41 17.49
N ARG A 13 -4.32 8.78 18.61
CA ARG A 13 -4.86 7.47 19.03
C ARG A 13 -6.38 7.57 19.18
N CYS A 14 -7.04 7.82 18.09
CA CYS A 14 -8.45 8.13 18.02
C CYS A 14 -9.09 7.18 17.03
N CYS A 15 -10.19 6.60 17.42
CA CYS A 15 -11.01 5.88 16.46
C CYS A 15 -11.47 6.85 15.37
N TRP A 16 -11.52 6.40 14.12
CA TRP A 16 -11.91 7.21 12.96
C TRP A 16 -13.19 8.04 13.17
N TYR A 17 -14.14 7.56 13.98
CA TYR A 17 -15.39 8.24 14.31
C TYR A 17 -15.25 9.35 15.38
N ALA A 18 -14.07 9.51 15.96
CA ALA A 18 -13.77 10.53 16.97
C ALA A 18 -12.84 11.64 16.46
N ILE A 19 -12.58 11.68 15.14
CA ILE A 19 -11.86 12.79 14.50
C ILE A 19 -12.80 14.00 14.49
N THR A 20 -12.40 15.07 15.16
CA THR A 20 -13.14 16.33 15.16
C THR A 20 -12.94 17.07 13.83
N ALA A 21 -13.87 17.97 13.50
CA ALA A 21 -13.87 18.66 12.19
C ALA A 21 -12.64 19.59 11.96
N ASP A 22 -11.89 19.88 13.01
CA ASP A 22 -10.66 20.67 13.00
C ASP A 22 -9.38 19.82 12.90
N LYS A 23 -9.52 18.49 12.78
CA LYS A 23 -8.40 17.53 12.69
C LYS A 23 -8.48 16.69 11.43
N GLU A 24 -7.32 16.30 10.96
CA GLU A 24 -7.15 15.43 9.81
C GLU A 24 -6.38 14.18 10.20
N GLY A 25 -6.78 13.04 9.64
CA GLY A 25 -6.04 11.81 9.80
C GLY A 25 -4.87 11.74 8.81
N CYS A 26 -3.66 11.44 9.30
CA CYS A 26 -2.45 11.43 8.47
C CYS A 26 -1.68 10.12 8.46
N ASP A 27 -2.06 9.13 9.26
CA ASP A 27 -1.50 7.77 9.24
C ASP A 27 -2.45 6.80 9.98
N ILE A 28 -2.25 5.51 9.80
CA ILE A 28 -2.97 4.47 10.55
C ILE A 28 -2.41 4.33 11.97
N GLY A 29 -3.27 3.92 12.89
CA GLY A 29 -2.90 3.69 14.28
C GLY A 29 -2.19 2.33 14.51
N PRO A 30 -1.58 2.14 15.69
CA PRO A 30 -0.78 0.96 16.00
C PRO A 30 -1.56 -0.37 15.96
N GLU A 31 -2.83 -0.35 16.31
CA GLU A 31 -3.68 -1.55 16.21
C GLU A 31 -3.94 -1.94 14.75
N THR A 32 -4.18 -0.96 13.88
CA THR A 32 -4.34 -1.17 12.44
C THR A 32 -3.02 -1.61 11.81
N MET A 33 -1.89 -1.02 12.22
CA MET A 33 -0.56 -1.47 11.77
C MET A 33 -0.35 -2.96 12.06
N LYS A 34 -0.68 -3.40 13.28
CA LYS A 34 -0.58 -4.80 13.66
C LYS A 34 -1.52 -5.68 12.84
N LEU A 35 -2.78 -5.27 12.69
CA LEU A 35 -3.77 -6.00 11.93
C LEU A 35 -3.32 -6.22 10.47
N PHE A 36 -2.81 -5.17 9.82
CA PHE A 36 -2.35 -5.27 8.45
C PHE A 36 -1.06 -6.08 8.33
N ALA A 37 -0.12 -5.93 9.25
CA ALA A 37 1.09 -6.73 9.27
C ALA A 37 0.78 -8.23 9.45
N ASP A 38 -0.14 -8.57 10.33
CA ASP A 38 -0.58 -9.96 10.54
C ASP A 38 -1.28 -10.52 9.28
N ALA A 39 -2.13 -9.71 8.64
CA ALA A 39 -2.80 -10.09 7.39
C ALA A 39 -1.81 -10.32 6.24
N VAL A 40 -0.80 -9.45 6.11
CA VAL A 40 0.29 -9.60 5.13
C VAL A 40 1.02 -10.92 5.35
N LYS A 41 1.44 -11.20 6.58
CA LYS A 41 2.18 -12.43 6.95
C LYS A 41 1.38 -13.71 6.73
N ALA A 42 0.06 -13.64 6.84
CA ALA A 42 -0.84 -14.78 6.58
C ALA A 42 -1.15 -14.98 5.09
N SER A 43 -0.75 -14.06 4.22
CA SER A 43 -1.08 -14.08 2.80
C SER A 43 0.02 -14.73 1.96
N LYS A 44 -0.36 -15.37 0.85
CA LYS A 44 0.58 -15.90 -0.16
C LYS A 44 0.90 -14.89 -1.26
N THR A 45 -0.01 -13.96 -1.50
CA THR A 45 0.16 -12.89 -2.47
C THR A 45 -0.43 -11.61 -1.90
N VAL A 46 0.34 -10.55 -1.93
CA VAL A 46 -0.05 -9.24 -1.45
C VAL A 46 0.11 -8.22 -2.58
N VAL A 47 -0.95 -7.48 -2.87
CA VAL A 47 -0.91 -6.32 -3.76
C VAL A 47 -1.16 -5.09 -2.91
N TRP A 48 -0.21 -4.18 -2.89
CA TRP A 48 -0.28 -2.95 -2.11
C TRP A 48 -0.28 -1.73 -3.02
N ASN A 49 -1.37 -0.96 -2.97
CA ASN A 49 -1.53 0.25 -3.77
C ASN A 49 -2.00 1.41 -2.90
N GLY A 50 -1.15 2.38 -2.72
CA GLY A 50 -1.31 3.55 -1.86
C GLY A 50 -0.61 3.40 -0.50
N PRO A 51 0.21 4.37 -0.08
CA PRO A 51 0.82 4.40 1.25
C PRO A 51 -0.26 4.50 2.35
N MET A 52 0.07 4.08 3.57
CA MET A 52 -0.85 4.09 4.71
C MET A 52 -1.05 5.49 5.29
N GLY A 53 -0.05 6.35 5.15
CA GLY A 53 -0.02 7.71 5.66
C GLY A 53 0.84 8.61 4.79
N VAL A 54 1.10 9.82 5.28
CA VAL A 54 1.96 10.81 4.62
C VAL A 54 3.42 10.39 4.78
N PHE A 55 3.87 9.48 3.92
CA PHE A 55 5.16 8.81 4.04
C PHE A 55 6.37 9.73 3.86
N GLU A 56 6.19 10.91 3.27
CA GLU A 56 7.21 11.95 3.13
C GLU A 56 7.60 12.56 4.48
N ASN A 57 6.70 12.49 5.46
CA ASN A 57 6.96 12.95 6.81
C ASN A 57 7.27 11.75 7.73
N PRO A 58 8.48 11.65 8.30
CA PRO A 58 8.86 10.52 9.14
C PRO A 58 7.93 10.25 10.32
N THR A 59 7.27 11.28 10.85
CA THR A 59 6.32 11.16 11.96
C THR A 59 5.01 10.49 11.50
N LEU A 60 4.65 10.64 10.23
CA LEU A 60 3.39 10.19 9.62
C LEU A 60 3.59 8.96 8.73
N ALA A 61 4.80 8.42 8.69
CA ALA A 61 5.19 7.28 7.85
C ALA A 61 5.16 5.94 8.59
N ALA A 62 4.80 5.93 9.87
CA ALA A 62 4.91 4.74 10.72
C ALA A 62 4.06 3.57 10.20
N GLY A 63 2.83 3.84 9.76
CA GLY A 63 1.95 2.85 9.17
C GLY A 63 2.47 2.28 7.87
N THR A 64 2.92 3.15 6.98
CA THR A 64 3.55 2.77 5.71
C THR A 64 4.77 1.89 5.93
N LEU A 65 5.64 2.27 6.88
CA LEU A 65 6.83 1.50 7.23
C LEU A 65 6.48 0.13 7.84
N ALA A 66 5.43 0.07 8.68
CA ALA A 66 4.99 -1.19 9.31
C ALA A 66 4.53 -2.20 8.25
N VAL A 67 3.73 -1.76 7.28
CA VAL A 67 3.25 -2.61 6.17
C VAL A 67 4.41 -3.00 5.25
N ALA A 68 5.26 -2.05 4.86
CA ALA A 68 6.42 -2.32 4.01
C ALA A 68 7.37 -3.36 4.64
N LYS A 69 7.64 -3.25 5.95
CA LYS A 69 8.45 -4.24 6.68
C LYS A 69 7.77 -5.61 6.72
N ALA A 70 6.47 -5.66 7.01
CA ALA A 70 5.74 -6.92 7.01
C ALA A 70 5.81 -7.64 5.66
N MET A 71 5.70 -6.88 4.55
CA MET A 71 5.87 -7.40 3.20
C MET A 71 7.29 -7.89 2.94
N ALA A 72 8.30 -7.09 3.32
CA ALA A 72 9.71 -7.43 3.13
C ALA A 72 10.17 -8.66 3.95
N GLU A 73 9.48 -8.96 5.05
CA GLU A 73 9.75 -10.09 5.95
C GLU A 73 8.86 -11.31 5.65
N SER A 74 7.90 -11.19 4.75
CA SER A 74 6.98 -12.27 4.40
C SER A 74 7.54 -13.15 3.28
N ASP A 75 7.09 -14.41 3.23
CA ASP A 75 7.34 -15.32 2.10
C ASP A 75 6.32 -15.14 0.96
N ALA A 76 5.51 -14.10 1.01
CA ALA A 76 4.48 -13.82 0.02
C ALA A 76 5.07 -13.28 -1.28
N THR A 77 4.38 -13.51 -2.39
CA THR A 77 4.60 -12.71 -3.60
C THR A 77 4.07 -11.29 -3.36
N THR A 78 4.98 -10.31 -3.35
CA THR A 78 4.66 -8.93 -3.01
C THR A 78 4.72 -8.04 -4.24
N VAL A 79 3.58 -7.41 -4.56
CA VAL A 79 3.43 -6.49 -5.69
C VAL A 79 3.10 -5.11 -5.16
N ILE A 80 3.94 -4.15 -5.49
CA ILE A 80 3.71 -2.73 -5.19
C ILE A 80 3.07 -2.08 -6.41
N GLY A 81 1.94 -1.41 -6.22
CA GLY A 81 1.23 -0.66 -7.26
C GLY A 81 1.16 0.83 -6.94
N GLY A 82 1.42 1.64 -7.95
CA GLY A 82 1.34 3.10 -7.85
C GLY A 82 2.65 3.79 -7.54
N GLY A 83 2.77 5.01 -8.05
CA GLY A 83 3.99 5.82 -7.93
C GLY A 83 4.37 6.13 -6.48
N ASP A 84 3.39 6.51 -5.65
CA ASP A 84 3.63 6.87 -4.25
C ASP A 84 4.07 5.66 -3.41
N SER A 85 3.45 4.50 -3.62
CA SER A 85 3.88 3.26 -2.94
C SER A 85 5.27 2.84 -3.38
N ALA A 86 5.59 2.96 -4.67
CA ALA A 86 6.92 2.69 -5.21
C ALA A 86 7.96 3.65 -4.60
N ALA A 87 7.65 4.95 -4.53
CA ALA A 87 8.50 5.95 -3.90
C ALA A 87 8.73 5.66 -2.41
N ALA A 88 7.65 5.30 -1.69
CA ALA A 88 7.72 4.99 -0.26
C ALA A 88 8.66 3.81 0.02
N VAL A 89 8.51 2.68 -0.69
CA VAL A 89 9.38 1.50 -0.45
C VAL A 89 10.83 1.76 -0.84
N GLN A 90 11.08 2.58 -1.86
CA GLN A 90 12.44 3.00 -2.26
C GLN A 90 13.06 3.91 -1.20
N GLN A 91 12.33 4.92 -0.73
CA GLN A 91 12.78 5.84 0.33
C GLN A 91 13.11 5.09 1.63
N MET A 92 12.36 4.03 1.95
CA MET A 92 12.57 3.18 3.12
C MET A 92 13.68 2.13 2.93
N GLY A 93 14.30 2.04 1.75
CA GLY A 93 15.34 1.06 1.45
C GLY A 93 14.84 -0.39 1.39
N LEU A 94 13.56 -0.58 1.10
CA LEU A 94 12.91 -1.89 1.05
C LEU A 94 12.53 -2.34 -0.37
N GLY A 95 12.84 -1.54 -1.39
CA GLY A 95 12.49 -1.83 -2.79
C GLY A 95 12.98 -3.19 -3.27
N ASP A 96 14.23 -3.53 -2.97
CA ASP A 96 14.87 -4.80 -3.37
C ASP A 96 14.27 -6.04 -2.67
N LYS A 97 13.44 -5.83 -1.64
CA LYS A 97 12.73 -6.90 -0.92
C LYS A 97 11.36 -7.21 -1.52
N MET A 98 10.89 -6.38 -2.45
CA MET A 98 9.60 -6.58 -3.10
C MET A 98 9.76 -7.45 -4.35
N THR A 99 8.79 -8.35 -4.59
CA THR A 99 8.82 -9.23 -5.76
C THR A 99 8.64 -8.42 -7.06
N HIS A 100 7.76 -7.43 -7.05
CA HIS A 100 7.52 -6.56 -8.21
C HIS A 100 7.08 -5.16 -7.77
N ILE A 101 7.58 -4.15 -8.45
CA ILE A 101 7.18 -2.76 -8.26
C ILE A 101 6.66 -2.21 -9.58
N SER A 102 5.38 -1.79 -9.59
CA SER A 102 4.72 -1.16 -10.72
C SER A 102 4.38 0.30 -10.36
N THR A 103 4.78 1.24 -11.21
CA THR A 103 4.39 2.64 -11.08
C THR A 103 2.97 2.91 -11.58
N GLY A 104 2.38 1.97 -12.33
CA GLY A 104 1.02 2.03 -12.85
C GLY A 104 -0.01 1.48 -11.87
N GLY A 105 -0.41 2.26 -10.84
CA GLY A 105 -1.34 1.81 -9.82
C GLY A 105 -2.72 1.40 -10.35
N GLY A 106 -3.43 2.33 -10.99
CA GLY A 106 -4.78 2.11 -11.53
C GLY A 106 -4.82 1.02 -12.59
N ALA A 107 -3.91 1.08 -13.56
CA ALA A 107 -3.82 0.08 -14.62
C ALA A 107 -3.50 -1.32 -14.08
N SER A 108 -2.64 -1.43 -13.06
CA SER A 108 -2.35 -2.72 -12.41
C SER A 108 -3.57 -3.32 -11.74
N LEU A 109 -4.39 -2.48 -11.09
CA LEU A 109 -5.63 -2.94 -10.46
C LEU A 109 -6.68 -3.36 -11.49
N GLU A 110 -6.88 -2.58 -12.53
CA GLU A 110 -7.78 -2.92 -13.64
C GLU A 110 -7.38 -4.23 -14.32
N TYR A 111 -6.08 -4.45 -14.51
CA TYR A 111 -5.57 -5.70 -15.05
C TYR A 111 -5.88 -6.89 -14.11
N LEU A 112 -5.69 -6.72 -12.80
CA LEU A 112 -5.99 -7.74 -11.81
C LEU A 112 -7.50 -8.03 -11.67
N GLU A 113 -8.35 -7.05 -12.01
CA GLU A 113 -9.80 -7.21 -12.11
C GLU A 113 -10.22 -7.96 -13.40
N GLY A 114 -9.29 -8.23 -14.32
CA GLY A 114 -9.56 -8.86 -15.60
C GLY A 114 -10.10 -7.90 -16.66
N LYS A 115 -9.97 -6.60 -16.46
CA LYS A 115 -10.37 -5.59 -17.44
C LYS A 115 -9.34 -5.51 -18.57
N GLU A 116 -9.84 -5.27 -19.77
CA GLU A 116 -8.99 -4.98 -20.93
C GLU A 116 -8.33 -3.61 -20.76
N LEU A 117 -7.01 -3.58 -20.90
CA LEU A 117 -6.25 -2.32 -20.87
C LEU A 117 -6.11 -1.78 -22.29
N PRO A 118 -6.65 -0.57 -22.61
CA PRO A 118 -6.67 -0.05 -23.97
C PRO A 118 -5.28 0.02 -24.63
N GLY A 119 -4.25 0.40 -23.87
CA GLY A 119 -2.88 0.46 -24.37
C GLY A 119 -2.28 -0.90 -24.74
N ILE A 120 -2.68 -1.97 -24.07
CA ILE A 120 -2.24 -3.34 -24.38
C ILE A 120 -3.09 -3.93 -25.53
N ALA A 121 -4.39 -3.67 -25.52
CA ALA A 121 -5.31 -4.17 -26.54
C ALA A 121 -4.94 -3.69 -27.95
N VAL A 122 -4.50 -2.43 -28.07
CA VAL A 122 -4.05 -1.87 -29.36
C VAL A 122 -2.82 -2.61 -29.89
N ILE A 123 -1.88 -3.01 -29.02
CA ILE A 123 -0.66 -3.72 -29.41
C ILE A 123 -0.99 -5.17 -29.83
N GLN A 124 -1.92 -5.82 -29.15
CA GLN A 124 -2.31 -7.20 -29.43
C GLN A 124 -3.13 -7.34 -30.71
N ASN A 125 -3.77 -6.26 -31.16
CA ASN A 125 -4.62 -6.23 -32.37
C ASN A 125 -3.90 -5.60 -33.58
N ALA A 126 -2.63 -5.27 -33.44
CA ALA A 126 -1.77 -4.78 -34.53
C ALA A 126 -0.98 -5.94 -35.15
#